data_d97af2935cb3a7dad8c9bbf1c8a1dc6b
#
_entry.id   d97af2935cb3a7dad8c9bbf1c8a1dc6b
#
_cell.length_a   1.000
_cell.length_b   1.000
_cell.length_c   1.000
_cell.angle_alpha   90.00
_cell.angle_beta   90.00
_cell.angle_gamma   90.00
#
_symmetry.space_group_name_H-M   'P 1'
#
loop_
_entity.id
_entity.type
_entity.pdbx_description
1 polymer ?
#
loop_
_entity_poly.entity_id
_entity_poly.type
_entity_poly.pdbx_seq_one_letter_code
_entity_poly.pdbx_strand_id
1 'polypeptide(L)'
;MKRKVLLPLLLFIFPIIIFSQSAAKEWYSKGIELKDKKDYEGALAAFKNTISKKVDYNEAYYQAGWCCNELENYEPAVEFLKKYMPTDEKNKKNKSNELGFSYYKLQKATEAIIEYKNTIALSPNDGIALRGLGNVYYEIEEDHDNAIEFFEKAIKEDEVDSRPIYYKLGWLYNDKERYDDAIKILQKAIEYDSEDSSYREELGYAYYQKEEYEFALTQLNKAIALDDASKLGYYYKGLCFVATNRKGEAMSMYYKLKELDGDSATELMDKINKMK
;
A
#
# COMPACT_ATOMS: atom_id res chain seq x y z
N MET A 1 -7.90 -77.20 -1.40
CA MET A 1 -7.64 -75.78 -1.85
C MET A 1 -8.64 -74.83 -1.17
N LYS A 2 -8.21 -74.07 -0.16
CA LYS A 2 -9.09 -73.12 0.56
C LYS A 2 -8.92 -71.77 -0.08
N ARG A 3 -9.94 -71.23 -0.79
CA ARG A 3 -10.02 -69.84 -1.23
C ARG A 3 -10.23 -68.98 0.02
N LYS A 4 -9.22 -68.15 0.36
CA LYS A 4 -9.37 -67.09 1.34
C LYS A 4 -10.17 -65.96 0.67
N VAL A 5 -11.36 -65.74 1.17
CA VAL A 5 -12.18 -64.58 0.81
C VAL A 5 -11.56 -63.33 1.50
N LEU A 6 -10.95 -62.48 0.71
CA LEU A 6 -10.47 -61.14 1.13
C LEU A 6 -11.60 -60.14 0.80
N LEU A 7 -12.55 -59.99 1.70
CA LEU A 7 -13.49 -58.85 1.76
C LEU A 7 -13.99 -58.80 3.23
N PRO A 8 -13.65 -57.78 4.01
CA PRO A 8 -14.41 -56.56 4.09
C PRO A 8 -13.62 -55.35 4.66
N LEU A 9 -12.48 -54.95 4.08
CA LEU A 9 -11.79 -53.71 4.54
C LEU A 9 -12.28 -52.44 3.81
N LEU A 10 -12.88 -52.59 2.64
CA LEU A 10 -13.36 -51.47 1.82
C LEU A 10 -14.67 -50.81 2.33
N LEU A 11 -15.49 -51.55 3.11
CA LEU A 11 -16.80 -51.04 3.57
C LEU A 11 -16.73 -50.06 4.75
N PHE A 12 -15.61 -49.96 5.47
CA PHE A 12 -15.43 -49.02 6.58
C PHE A 12 -14.71 -47.74 6.21
N ILE A 13 -14.01 -47.72 5.09
CA ILE A 13 -13.24 -46.53 4.65
C ILE A 13 -14.18 -45.50 3.95
N PHE A 14 -15.17 -45.98 3.20
CA PHE A 14 -16.11 -45.13 2.46
C PHE A 14 -16.94 -44.15 3.33
N PRO A 15 -17.59 -44.60 4.44
CA PRO A 15 -18.36 -43.68 5.27
C PRO A 15 -17.49 -42.65 6.01
N ILE A 16 -16.25 -43.01 6.38
CA ILE A 16 -15.32 -42.10 7.04
C ILE A 16 -14.89 -40.98 6.08
N ILE A 17 -14.62 -41.28 4.82
CA ILE A 17 -14.24 -40.30 3.79
C ILE A 17 -15.42 -39.37 3.50
N ILE A 18 -16.63 -39.88 3.34
CA ILE A 18 -17.83 -39.07 3.09
C ILE A 18 -18.11 -38.11 4.26
N PHE A 19 -18.00 -38.61 5.51
CA PHE A 19 -18.20 -37.80 6.70
C PHE A 19 -17.13 -36.69 6.84
N SER A 20 -15.87 -36.98 6.54
CA SER A 20 -14.81 -35.99 6.60
C SER A 20 -14.98 -34.91 5.51
N GLN A 21 -15.45 -35.26 4.31
CA GLN A 21 -15.75 -34.31 3.23
C GLN A 21 -16.93 -33.39 3.58
N SER A 22 -18.00 -33.95 4.20
CA SER A 22 -19.13 -33.13 4.66
C SER A 22 -18.69 -32.14 5.73
N ALA A 23 -17.94 -32.59 6.73
CA ALA A 23 -17.41 -31.76 7.79
C ALA A 23 -16.45 -30.67 7.27
N ALA A 24 -15.58 -30.98 6.30
CA ALA A 24 -14.70 -30.00 5.68
C ALA A 24 -15.50 -28.91 4.97
N LYS A 25 -16.55 -29.28 4.24
CA LYS A 25 -17.42 -28.31 3.53
C LYS A 25 -18.17 -27.40 4.51
N GLU A 26 -18.66 -27.94 5.63
CA GLU A 26 -19.32 -27.15 6.67
C GLU A 26 -18.37 -26.12 7.29
N TRP A 27 -17.15 -26.52 7.62
CA TRP A 27 -16.13 -25.60 8.15
C TRP A 27 -15.73 -24.54 7.12
N TYR A 28 -15.60 -24.90 5.85
CA TYR A 28 -15.31 -23.95 4.79
C TYR A 28 -16.41 -22.89 4.66
N SER A 29 -17.70 -23.34 4.61
CA SER A 29 -18.84 -22.43 4.54
C SER A 29 -18.91 -21.50 5.76
N LYS A 30 -18.64 -22.02 6.97
CA LYS A 30 -18.53 -21.21 8.18
C LYS A 30 -17.40 -20.17 8.08
N GLY A 31 -16.25 -20.56 7.51
CA GLY A 31 -15.13 -19.65 7.29
C GLY A 31 -15.50 -18.49 6.36
N ILE A 32 -16.22 -18.77 5.26
CA ILE A 32 -16.73 -17.74 4.36
C ILE A 32 -17.69 -16.79 5.08
N GLU A 33 -18.66 -17.35 5.85
CA GLU A 33 -19.61 -16.53 6.61
C GLU A 33 -18.91 -15.59 7.62
N LEU A 34 -17.91 -16.09 8.34
CA LEU A 34 -17.13 -15.28 9.29
C LEU A 34 -16.31 -14.22 8.58
N LYS A 35 -15.70 -14.55 7.44
CA LYS A 35 -14.98 -13.59 6.59
C LYS A 35 -15.90 -12.46 6.13
N ASP A 36 -17.11 -12.76 5.67
CA ASP A 36 -18.09 -11.75 5.24
C ASP A 36 -18.51 -10.82 6.40
N LYS A 37 -18.45 -11.31 7.63
CA LYS A 37 -18.64 -10.53 8.86
C LYS A 37 -17.38 -9.79 9.34
N LYS A 38 -16.27 -9.90 8.59
CA LYS A 38 -14.94 -9.38 8.95
C LYS A 38 -14.35 -9.98 10.24
N ASP A 39 -14.83 -11.13 10.67
CA ASP A 39 -14.21 -11.94 11.73
C ASP A 39 -13.12 -12.81 11.08
N TYR A 40 -11.97 -12.19 10.81
CA TYR A 40 -10.87 -12.87 10.10
C TYR A 40 -10.16 -13.92 10.95
N GLU A 41 -10.12 -13.75 12.27
CA GLU A 41 -9.59 -14.74 13.20
C GLU A 41 -10.45 -16.01 13.23
N GLY A 42 -11.77 -15.85 13.40
CA GLY A 42 -12.74 -16.93 13.33
C GLY A 42 -12.75 -17.62 11.97
N ALA A 43 -12.66 -16.83 10.87
CA ALA A 43 -12.57 -17.34 9.51
C ALA A 43 -11.30 -18.20 9.32
N LEU A 44 -10.14 -17.71 9.76
CA LEU A 44 -8.87 -18.44 9.69
C LEU A 44 -8.93 -19.76 10.46
N ALA A 45 -9.52 -19.76 11.67
CA ALA A 45 -9.71 -20.98 12.46
C ALA A 45 -10.60 -21.98 11.73
N ALA A 46 -11.68 -21.52 11.08
CA ALA A 46 -12.58 -22.37 10.30
C ALA A 46 -11.88 -22.95 9.05
N PHE A 47 -11.08 -22.16 8.32
CA PHE A 47 -10.30 -22.67 7.18
C PHE A 47 -9.20 -23.65 7.60
N LYS A 48 -8.53 -23.43 8.74
CA LYS A 48 -7.60 -24.41 9.32
C LYS A 48 -8.32 -25.72 9.67
N ASN A 49 -9.52 -25.67 10.23
CA ASN A 49 -10.35 -26.85 10.49
C ASN A 49 -10.74 -27.55 9.17
N THR A 50 -11.08 -26.81 8.12
CA THR A 50 -11.33 -27.37 6.78
C THR A 50 -10.12 -28.18 6.30
N ILE A 51 -8.93 -27.60 6.34
CA ILE A 51 -7.67 -28.24 5.94
C ILE A 51 -7.38 -29.48 6.79
N SER A 52 -7.64 -29.42 8.10
CA SER A 52 -7.43 -30.58 8.99
C SER A 52 -8.36 -31.74 8.68
N LYS A 53 -9.58 -31.47 8.18
CA LYS A 53 -10.56 -32.51 7.80
C LYS A 53 -10.30 -33.02 6.38
N LYS A 54 -9.80 -32.18 5.51
CA LYS A 54 -9.49 -32.51 4.12
C LYS A 54 -8.26 -31.71 3.67
N VAL A 55 -7.08 -32.33 3.73
CA VAL A 55 -5.79 -31.66 3.43
C VAL A 55 -5.67 -31.16 2.00
N ASP A 56 -6.40 -31.76 1.06
CA ASP A 56 -6.45 -31.38 -0.35
C ASP A 56 -7.61 -30.42 -0.68
N TYR A 57 -8.20 -29.75 0.33
CA TYR A 57 -9.21 -28.73 0.11
C TYR A 57 -8.50 -27.41 -0.33
N ASN A 58 -8.24 -27.36 -1.63
CA ASN A 58 -7.34 -26.38 -2.24
C ASN A 58 -7.74 -24.93 -1.92
N GLU A 59 -9.01 -24.56 -2.06
CA GLU A 59 -9.53 -23.22 -1.83
C GLU A 59 -9.35 -22.73 -0.39
N ALA A 60 -9.34 -23.67 0.58
CA ALA A 60 -9.15 -23.33 1.99
C ALA A 60 -7.74 -22.77 2.27
N TYR A 61 -6.74 -23.18 1.51
CA TYR A 61 -5.39 -22.60 1.61
C TYR A 61 -5.35 -21.16 1.15
N TYR A 62 -6.03 -20.82 0.04
CA TYR A 62 -6.12 -19.43 -0.41
C TYR A 62 -6.82 -18.55 0.62
N GLN A 63 -7.98 -18.99 1.10
CA GLN A 63 -8.75 -18.22 2.08
C GLN A 63 -8.01 -18.07 3.41
N ALA A 64 -7.30 -19.10 3.87
CA ALA A 64 -6.47 -19.01 5.07
C ALA A 64 -5.30 -18.03 4.90
N GLY A 65 -4.64 -18.05 3.74
CA GLY A 65 -3.57 -17.12 3.42
C GLY A 65 -4.07 -15.68 3.33
N TRP A 66 -5.20 -15.46 2.69
CA TRP A 66 -5.86 -14.16 2.62
C TRP A 66 -6.23 -13.64 4.02
N CYS A 67 -6.87 -14.45 4.87
CA CYS A 67 -7.15 -14.08 6.25
C CYS A 67 -5.88 -13.75 7.05
N CYS A 68 -4.79 -14.45 6.80
CA CYS A 68 -3.51 -14.13 7.44
C CYS A 68 -3.00 -12.75 7.00
N ASN A 69 -3.14 -12.36 5.73
CA ASN A 69 -2.80 -11.01 5.26
C ASN A 69 -3.65 -9.93 5.95
N GLU A 70 -4.96 -10.14 6.07
CA GLU A 70 -5.86 -9.21 6.78
C GLU A 70 -5.54 -9.07 8.28
N LEU A 71 -4.97 -10.11 8.87
CA LEU A 71 -4.52 -10.15 10.27
C LEU A 71 -3.04 -9.74 10.44
N GLU A 72 -2.41 -9.24 9.39
CA GLU A 72 -0.99 -8.85 9.35
C GLU A 72 0.00 -9.97 9.72
N ASN A 73 -0.44 -11.23 9.57
CA ASN A 73 0.38 -12.44 9.81
C ASN A 73 1.01 -12.92 8.49
N TYR A 74 2.00 -12.19 7.99
CA TYR A 74 2.48 -12.34 6.61
C TYR A 74 3.28 -13.63 6.35
N GLU A 75 4.09 -14.14 7.31
CA GLU A 75 4.78 -15.43 7.15
C GLU A 75 3.80 -16.60 7.02
N PRO A 76 2.80 -16.75 7.93
CA PRO A 76 1.75 -17.76 7.74
C PRO A 76 0.96 -17.59 6.44
N ALA A 77 0.72 -16.32 5.99
CA ALA A 77 0.06 -16.07 4.72
C ALA A 77 0.84 -16.69 3.55
N VAL A 78 2.15 -16.44 3.48
CA VAL A 78 3.02 -17.05 2.47
C VAL A 78 2.98 -18.57 2.52
N GLU A 79 3.00 -19.19 3.71
CA GLU A 79 2.95 -20.64 3.84
C GLU A 79 1.66 -21.25 3.29
N PHE A 80 0.50 -20.64 3.60
CA PHE A 80 -0.78 -21.09 3.08
C PHE A 80 -0.90 -20.85 1.57
N LEU A 81 -0.56 -19.66 1.09
CA LEU A 81 -0.65 -19.31 -0.32
C LEU A 81 0.26 -20.16 -1.21
N LYS A 82 1.44 -20.56 -0.74
CA LYS A 82 2.32 -21.49 -1.47
C LYS A 82 1.69 -22.86 -1.65
N LYS A 83 0.89 -23.34 -0.69
CA LYS A 83 0.18 -24.61 -0.79
C LYS A 83 -1.05 -24.56 -1.68
N TYR A 84 -1.57 -23.37 -1.96
CA TYR A 84 -2.68 -23.20 -2.89
C TYR A 84 -2.24 -23.47 -4.33
N MET A 85 -2.96 -24.33 -5.04
CA MET A 85 -2.66 -24.79 -6.41
C MET A 85 -3.78 -24.37 -7.38
N PRO A 86 -3.82 -23.10 -7.82
CA PRO A 86 -4.86 -22.61 -8.73
C PRO A 86 -4.73 -23.24 -10.11
N THR A 87 -5.87 -23.55 -10.74
CA THR A 87 -5.93 -24.16 -12.08
C THR A 87 -6.23 -23.16 -13.19
N ASP A 88 -6.89 -22.06 -12.86
CA ASP A 88 -7.26 -21.00 -13.83
C ASP A 88 -6.42 -19.72 -13.64
N GLU A 89 -6.38 -18.89 -14.67
CA GLU A 89 -5.55 -17.67 -14.71
C GLU A 89 -5.99 -16.63 -13.65
N LYS A 90 -7.30 -16.48 -13.43
CA LYS A 90 -7.83 -15.55 -12.43
C LYS A 90 -7.31 -15.89 -11.03
N ASN A 91 -7.38 -17.16 -10.66
CA ASN A 91 -6.92 -17.62 -9.36
C ASN A 91 -5.39 -17.63 -9.23
N LYS A 92 -4.66 -17.89 -10.34
CA LYS A 92 -3.19 -17.72 -10.37
C LYS A 92 -2.82 -16.26 -10.10
N LYS A 93 -3.47 -15.33 -10.77
CA LYS A 93 -3.29 -13.90 -10.59
C LYS A 93 -3.58 -13.47 -9.14
N ASN A 94 -4.73 -13.88 -8.59
CA ASN A 94 -5.09 -13.57 -7.20
C ASN A 94 -4.05 -14.09 -6.21
N LYS A 95 -3.58 -15.34 -6.38
CA LYS A 95 -2.50 -15.92 -5.56
C LYS A 95 -1.24 -15.08 -5.61
N SER A 96 -0.80 -14.69 -6.81
CA SER A 96 0.42 -13.91 -6.98
C SER A 96 0.29 -12.51 -6.38
N ASN A 97 -0.87 -11.85 -6.47
CA ASN A 97 -1.12 -10.57 -5.80
C ASN A 97 -1.02 -10.70 -4.27
N GLU A 98 -1.64 -11.72 -3.70
CA GLU A 98 -1.59 -11.96 -2.25
C GLU A 98 -0.17 -12.30 -1.76
N LEU A 99 0.57 -13.13 -2.51
CA LEU A 99 1.98 -13.43 -2.20
C LEU A 99 2.85 -12.18 -2.35
N GLY A 100 2.67 -11.41 -3.42
CA GLY A 100 3.39 -10.15 -3.64
C GLY A 100 3.19 -9.19 -2.47
N PHE A 101 1.94 -9.03 -2.00
CA PHE A 101 1.61 -8.22 -0.84
C PHE A 101 2.26 -8.74 0.45
N SER A 102 2.16 -10.05 0.72
CA SER A 102 2.81 -10.65 1.89
C SER A 102 4.32 -10.43 1.88
N TYR A 103 4.98 -10.65 0.73
CA TYR A 103 6.42 -10.43 0.60
C TYR A 103 6.83 -8.96 0.73
N TYR A 104 6.04 -8.05 0.15
CA TYR A 104 6.26 -6.62 0.34
C TYR A 104 6.22 -6.23 1.82
N LYS A 105 5.21 -6.69 2.56
CA LYS A 105 5.10 -6.44 4.01
C LYS A 105 6.22 -7.07 4.83
N LEU A 106 6.79 -8.17 4.36
CA LEU A 106 7.98 -8.83 4.93
C LEU A 106 9.31 -8.19 4.48
N GLN A 107 9.28 -7.08 3.76
CA GLN A 107 10.47 -6.40 3.21
C GLN A 107 11.31 -7.31 2.29
N LYS A 108 10.67 -8.28 1.63
CA LYS A 108 11.28 -9.22 0.68
C LYS A 108 11.05 -8.73 -0.75
N ALA A 109 11.80 -7.70 -1.16
CA ALA A 109 11.62 -7.01 -2.43
C ALA A 109 11.68 -7.94 -3.64
N THR A 110 12.70 -8.79 -3.72
CA THR A 110 12.91 -9.70 -4.86
C THR A 110 11.71 -10.61 -5.06
N GLU A 111 11.22 -11.25 -3.99
CA GLU A 111 10.08 -12.15 -4.04
C GLU A 111 8.79 -11.40 -4.36
N ALA A 112 8.58 -10.22 -3.79
CA ALA A 112 7.43 -9.37 -4.09
C ALA A 112 7.39 -8.97 -5.57
N ILE A 113 8.52 -8.51 -6.12
CA ILE A 113 8.65 -8.14 -7.53
C ILE A 113 8.34 -9.33 -8.45
N ILE A 114 8.85 -10.52 -8.13
CA ILE A 114 8.57 -11.72 -8.91
C ILE A 114 7.07 -12.00 -8.95
N GLU A 115 6.40 -11.99 -7.80
CA GLU A 115 4.98 -12.32 -7.74
C GLU A 115 4.10 -11.27 -8.44
N TYR A 116 4.36 -9.98 -8.24
CA TYR A 116 3.62 -8.94 -8.97
C TYR A 116 3.89 -8.99 -10.49
N LYS A 117 5.12 -9.31 -10.93
CA LYS A 117 5.42 -9.52 -12.35
C LYS A 117 4.72 -10.75 -12.92
N ASN A 118 4.53 -11.82 -12.13
CA ASN A 118 3.72 -12.97 -12.52
C ASN A 118 2.25 -12.54 -12.77
N THR A 119 1.71 -11.66 -11.93
CA THR A 119 0.38 -11.08 -12.14
C THR A 119 0.32 -10.27 -13.43
N ILE A 120 1.29 -9.38 -13.68
CA ILE A 120 1.32 -8.53 -14.89
C ILE A 120 1.49 -9.39 -16.16
N ALA A 121 2.20 -10.50 -16.09
CA ALA A 121 2.32 -11.42 -17.23
C ALA A 121 0.95 -12.04 -17.62
N LEU A 122 0.06 -12.25 -16.66
CA LEU A 122 -1.31 -12.75 -16.90
C LEU A 122 -2.31 -11.62 -17.21
N SER A 123 -2.09 -10.46 -16.61
CA SER A 123 -2.97 -9.29 -16.72
C SER A 123 -2.12 -8.01 -16.68
N PRO A 124 -1.67 -7.51 -17.86
CA PRO A 124 -0.74 -6.37 -17.93
C PRO A 124 -1.23 -5.09 -17.24
N ASN A 125 -2.54 -4.94 -17.12
CA ASN A 125 -3.21 -3.77 -16.55
C ASN A 125 -3.80 -4.04 -15.16
N ASP A 126 -3.24 -5.01 -14.42
CA ASP A 126 -3.71 -5.27 -13.06
C ASP A 126 -3.29 -4.16 -12.10
N GLY A 127 -4.23 -3.30 -11.70
CA GLY A 127 -3.97 -2.15 -10.85
C GLY A 127 -3.36 -2.51 -9.48
N ILE A 128 -3.70 -3.69 -8.92
CA ILE A 128 -3.14 -4.16 -7.64
C ILE A 128 -1.63 -4.44 -7.81
N ALA A 129 -1.27 -5.19 -8.85
CA ALA A 129 0.12 -5.53 -9.12
C ALA A 129 0.95 -4.30 -9.49
N LEU A 130 0.38 -3.38 -10.29
CA LEU A 130 1.06 -2.13 -10.66
C LEU A 130 1.34 -1.26 -9.43
N ARG A 131 0.32 -1.03 -8.57
CA ARG A 131 0.53 -0.32 -7.29
C ARG A 131 1.50 -1.05 -6.37
N GLY A 132 1.40 -2.37 -6.32
CA GLY A 132 2.29 -3.21 -5.52
C GLY A 132 3.75 -3.06 -5.95
N LEU A 133 4.06 -3.11 -7.24
CA LEU A 133 5.41 -2.87 -7.78
C LEU A 133 5.88 -1.46 -7.48
N GLY A 134 5.04 -0.46 -7.72
CA GLY A 134 5.36 0.93 -7.38
C GLY A 134 5.73 1.09 -5.91
N ASN A 135 4.99 0.47 -4.98
CA ASN A 135 5.31 0.51 -3.55
C ASN A 135 6.62 -0.21 -3.21
N VAL A 136 6.90 -1.38 -3.82
CA VAL A 136 8.17 -2.10 -3.60
C VAL A 136 9.36 -1.25 -4.05
N TYR A 137 9.28 -0.66 -5.24
CA TYR A 137 10.35 0.21 -5.75
C TYR A 137 10.49 1.49 -4.93
N TYR A 138 9.40 2.08 -4.45
CA TYR A 138 9.43 3.29 -3.64
C TYR A 138 9.97 3.07 -2.23
N GLU A 139 9.49 2.03 -1.52
CA GLU A 139 9.73 1.86 -0.08
C GLU A 139 10.88 0.92 0.27
N ILE A 140 11.27 0.01 -0.64
CA ILE A 140 12.25 -1.02 -0.34
C ILE A 140 13.51 -0.87 -1.22
N GLU A 141 13.33 -0.71 -2.53
CA GLU A 141 14.43 -0.60 -3.48
C GLU A 141 14.94 0.85 -3.60
N GLU A 142 14.16 1.84 -3.15
CA GLU A 142 14.44 3.28 -3.30
C GLU A 142 14.70 3.68 -4.77
N ASP A 143 14.09 2.93 -5.71
CA ASP A 143 14.16 3.17 -7.15
C ASP A 143 13.00 4.06 -7.58
N HIS A 144 13.20 5.37 -7.47
CA HIS A 144 12.17 6.38 -7.73
C HIS A 144 11.69 6.38 -9.19
N ASP A 145 12.54 6.02 -10.16
CA ASP A 145 12.15 6.02 -11.57
C ASP A 145 11.20 4.87 -11.88
N ASN A 146 11.50 3.66 -11.40
CA ASN A 146 10.57 2.53 -11.52
C ASN A 146 9.30 2.76 -10.68
N ALA A 147 9.38 3.36 -9.50
CA ALA A 147 8.21 3.69 -8.70
C ALA A 147 7.25 4.62 -9.47
N ILE A 148 7.76 5.69 -10.08
CA ILE A 148 6.97 6.61 -10.90
C ILE A 148 6.31 5.87 -12.05
N GLU A 149 7.08 5.07 -12.82
CA GLU A 149 6.55 4.33 -13.97
C GLU A 149 5.35 3.45 -13.59
N PHE A 150 5.47 2.69 -12.50
CA PHE A 150 4.41 1.77 -12.08
C PHE A 150 3.22 2.50 -11.44
N PHE A 151 3.43 3.59 -10.72
CA PHE A 151 2.35 4.42 -10.19
C PHE A 151 1.58 5.14 -11.31
N GLU A 152 2.27 5.70 -12.31
CA GLU A 152 1.61 6.32 -13.48
C GLU A 152 0.73 5.29 -14.23
N LYS A 153 1.24 4.06 -14.43
CA LYS A 153 0.46 2.97 -15.04
C LYS A 153 -0.76 2.60 -14.19
N ALA A 154 -0.60 2.47 -12.88
CA ALA A 154 -1.68 2.12 -11.99
C ALA A 154 -2.82 3.17 -12.03
N ILE A 155 -2.48 4.45 -12.00
CA ILE A 155 -3.46 5.55 -12.07
C ILE A 155 -4.20 5.56 -13.41
N LYS A 156 -3.49 5.27 -14.50
CA LYS A 156 -4.09 5.19 -15.83
C LYS A 156 -5.13 4.07 -15.94
N GLU A 157 -4.88 2.93 -15.29
CA GLU A 157 -5.76 1.78 -15.34
C GLU A 157 -6.94 1.88 -14.36
N ASP A 158 -6.70 2.41 -13.16
CA ASP A 158 -7.72 2.61 -12.13
C ASP A 158 -7.38 3.82 -11.26
N GLU A 159 -7.95 4.96 -11.61
CA GLU A 159 -7.74 6.23 -10.90
C GLU A 159 -8.31 6.18 -9.48
N VAL A 160 -9.44 5.53 -9.28
CA VAL A 160 -10.14 5.49 -7.98
C VAL A 160 -9.36 4.67 -6.96
N ASP A 161 -9.00 3.45 -7.32
CA ASP A 161 -8.23 2.57 -6.42
C ASP A 161 -6.78 3.02 -6.26
N SER A 162 -6.30 3.92 -7.12
CA SER A 162 -4.93 4.46 -7.06
C SER A 162 -4.80 5.73 -6.21
N ARG A 163 -5.88 6.28 -5.67
CA ARG A 163 -5.83 7.48 -4.80
C ARG A 163 -4.83 7.41 -3.66
N PRO A 164 -4.64 6.26 -2.97
CA PRO A 164 -3.65 6.17 -1.89
C PRO A 164 -2.19 6.41 -2.30
N ILE A 165 -1.87 6.37 -3.61
CA ILE A 165 -0.51 6.63 -4.10
C ILE A 165 -0.29 8.06 -4.61
N TYR A 166 -1.33 8.91 -4.63
CA TYR A 166 -1.21 10.28 -5.15
C TYR A 166 -0.15 11.10 -4.41
N TYR A 167 -0.11 11.01 -3.08
CA TYR A 167 0.91 11.67 -2.28
C TYR A 167 2.33 11.20 -2.65
N LYS A 168 2.54 9.88 -2.68
CA LYS A 168 3.85 9.29 -3.02
C LYS A 168 4.32 9.75 -4.39
N LEU A 169 3.41 9.72 -5.37
CA LEU A 169 3.75 10.16 -6.73
C LEU A 169 4.00 11.68 -6.80
N GLY A 170 3.24 12.48 -6.06
CA GLY A 170 3.46 13.92 -5.95
C GLY A 170 4.82 14.25 -5.37
N TRP A 171 5.19 13.58 -4.28
CA TRP A 171 6.50 13.69 -3.67
C TRP A 171 7.63 13.26 -4.63
N LEU A 172 7.47 12.11 -5.30
CA LEU A 172 8.42 11.61 -6.30
C LEU A 172 8.62 12.61 -7.47
N TYR A 173 7.54 13.23 -7.95
CA TYR A 173 7.66 14.25 -8.98
C TYR A 173 8.40 15.50 -8.48
N ASN A 174 8.19 15.89 -7.22
CA ASN A 174 8.94 16.98 -6.59
C ASN A 174 10.44 16.63 -6.50
N ASP A 175 10.76 15.42 -6.06
CA ASP A 175 12.15 14.91 -5.99
C ASP A 175 12.85 14.90 -7.36
N LYS A 176 12.11 14.60 -8.43
CA LYS A 176 12.59 14.62 -9.82
C LYS A 176 12.45 15.98 -10.50
N GLU A 177 12.14 17.04 -9.78
CA GLU A 177 11.95 18.40 -10.29
C GLU A 177 10.84 18.51 -11.37
N ARG A 178 9.92 17.52 -11.41
CA ARG A 178 8.76 17.50 -12.31
C ARG A 178 7.59 18.26 -11.66
N TYR A 179 7.78 19.52 -11.33
CA TYR A 179 6.85 20.32 -10.51
C TYR A 179 5.45 20.47 -11.11
N ASP A 180 5.32 20.55 -12.43
CA ASP A 180 4.01 20.63 -13.09
C ASP A 180 3.20 19.33 -12.92
N ASP A 181 3.87 18.17 -12.95
CA ASP A 181 3.22 16.88 -12.70
C ASP A 181 2.89 16.71 -11.23
N ALA A 182 3.78 17.16 -10.33
CA ALA A 182 3.53 17.20 -8.88
C ALA A 182 2.28 18.02 -8.56
N ILE A 183 2.18 19.23 -9.10
CA ILE A 183 1.01 20.11 -8.91
C ILE A 183 -0.28 19.40 -9.32
N LYS A 184 -0.31 18.79 -10.51
CA LYS A 184 -1.51 18.11 -11.02
C LYS A 184 -1.97 16.97 -10.12
N ILE A 185 -1.03 16.09 -9.69
CA ILE A 185 -1.39 14.92 -8.91
C ILE A 185 -1.73 15.28 -7.45
N LEU A 186 -1.04 16.27 -6.87
CA LEU A 186 -1.32 16.74 -5.50
C LEU A 186 -2.66 17.50 -5.42
N GLN A 187 -3.07 18.21 -6.47
CA GLN A 187 -4.42 18.76 -6.54
C GLN A 187 -5.48 17.67 -6.50
N LYS A 188 -5.30 16.57 -7.24
CA LYS A 188 -6.19 15.38 -7.16
C LYS A 188 -6.16 14.73 -5.77
N ALA A 189 -4.99 14.66 -5.12
CA ALA A 189 -4.89 14.17 -3.76
C ALA A 189 -5.76 14.99 -2.79
N ILE A 190 -5.70 16.33 -2.90
CA ILE A 190 -6.49 17.26 -2.08
C ILE A 190 -8.00 17.16 -2.39
N GLU A 191 -8.39 16.88 -3.64
CA GLU A 191 -9.80 16.62 -3.99
C GLU A 191 -10.31 15.33 -3.35
N TYR A 192 -9.44 14.34 -3.20
CA TYR A 192 -9.76 13.07 -2.55
C TYR A 192 -9.81 13.20 -1.02
N ASP A 193 -8.81 13.84 -0.41
CA ASP A 193 -8.74 14.12 1.01
C ASP A 193 -8.23 15.55 1.24
N SER A 194 -9.17 16.43 1.60
CA SER A 194 -8.87 17.86 1.82
C SER A 194 -8.22 18.15 3.16
N GLU A 195 -8.26 17.21 4.11
CA GLU A 195 -7.85 17.40 5.50
C GLU A 195 -6.41 16.96 5.77
N ASP A 196 -5.75 16.28 4.83
CA ASP A 196 -4.33 15.94 4.94
C ASP A 196 -3.46 17.16 4.61
N SER A 197 -2.74 17.66 5.63
CA SER A 197 -1.84 18.82 5.49
C SER A 197 -0.66 18.53 4.57
N SER A 198 -0.19 17.27 4.52
CA SER A 198 1.00 16.85 3.75
C SER A 198 0.85 17.11 2.25
N TYR A 199 -0.35 16.93 1.70
CA TYR A 199 -0.60 17.22 0.28
C TYR A 199 -0.41 18.71 -0.05
N ARG A 200 -0.79 19.58 0.89
CA ARG A 200 -0.68 21.04 0.74
C ARG A 200 0.75 21.51 0.96
N GLU A 201 1.51 20.85 1.82
CA GLU A 201 2.93 21.12 2.02
C GLU A 201 3.71 20.83 0.74
N GLU A 202 3.51 19.64 0.16
CA GLU A 202 4.17 19.23 -1.08
C GLU A 202 3.73 20.10 -2.27
N LEU A 203 2.45 20.47 -2.34
CA LEU A 203 1.94 21.40 -3.36
C LEU A 203 2.52 22.80 -3.19
N GLY A 204 2.64 23.27 -1.96
CA GLY A 204 3.29 24.53 -1.63
C GLY A 204 4.77 24.56 -2.01
N TYR A 205 5.47 23.45 -1.76
CA TYR A 205 6.85 23.26 -2.20
C TYR A 205 6.98 23.32 -3.74
N ALA A 206 6.12 22.59 -4.48
CA ALA A 206 6.14 22.61 -5.94
C ALA A 206 5.94 24.01 -6.51
N TYR A 207 4.98 24.77 -5.98
CA TYR A 207 4.79 26.18 -6.37
C TYR A 207 5.96 27.08 -5.98
N TYR A 208 6.59 26.86 -4.82
CA TYR A 208 7.79 27.59 -4.40
C TYR A 208 8.93 27.37 -5.40
N GLN A 209 9.19 26.14 -5.80
CA GLN A 209 10.24 25.82 -6.76
C GLN A 209 9.98 26.39 -8.15
N LYS A 210 8.73 26.60 -8.51
CA LYS A 210 8.33 27.31 -9.73
C LYS A 210 8.34 28.84 -9.60
N GLU A 211 8.77 29.37 -8.45
CA GLU A 211 8.74 30.79 -8.13
C GLU A 211 7.31 31.41 -8.12
N GLU A 212 6.28 30.55 -8.05
CA GLU A 212 4.87 30.93 -7.96
C GLU A 212 4.49 31.19 -6.48
N TYR A 213 5.16 32.14 -5.84
CA TYR A 213 5.17 32.34 -4.39
C TYR A 213 3.79 32.59 -3.77
N GLU A 214 2.89 33.32 -4.45
CA GLU A 214 1.54 33.58 -3.92
C GLU A 214 0.67 32.28 -3.89
N PHE A 215 0.82 31.42 -4.89
CA PHE A 215 0.18 30.10 -4.86
C PHE A 215 0.79 29.23 -3.76
N ALA A 216 2.11 29.23 -3.61
CA ALA A 216 2.81 28.54 -2.53
C ALA A 216 2.29 28.98 -1.17
N LEU A 217 2.27 30.30 -0.90
CA LEU A 217 1.76 30.88 0.35
C LEU A 217 0.32 30.46 0.63
N THR A 218 -0.51 30.40 -0.40
CA THR A 218 -1.91 29.96 -0.26
C THR A 218 -2.02 28.52 0.23
N GLN A 219 -1.22 27.59 -0.33
CA GLN A 219 -1.26 26.18 0.08
C GLN A 219 -0.63 25.99 1.46
N LEU A 220 0.54 26.62 1.72
CA LEU A 220 1.23 26.52 2.99
C LEU A 220 0.43 27.13 4.15
N ASN A 221 -0.33 28.19 3.92
CA ASN A 221 -1.27 28.72 4.91
C ASN A 221 -2.35 27.69 5.29
N LYS A 222 -2.89 26.98 4.28
CA LYS A 222 -3.88 25.93 4.53
C LYS A 222 -3.25 24.71 5.21
N ALA A 223 -2.01 24.33 4.86
CA ALA A 223 -1.29 23.27 5.54
C ALA A 223 -1.11 23.57 7.02
N ILE A 224 -0.63 24.78 7.36
CA ILE A 224 -0.44 25.23 8.76
C ILE A 224 -1.80 25.36 9.49
N ALA A 225 -2.88 25.67 8.81
CA ALA A 225 -4.20 25.73 9.42
C ALA A 225 -4.75 24.32 9.77
N LEU A 226 -4.36 23.29 9.02
CA LEU A 226 -4.70 21.88 9.28
C LEU A 226 -3.77 21.26 10.33
N ASP A 227 -2.49 21.61 10.28
CA ASP A 227 -1.47 21.18 11.24
C ASP A 227 -0.62 22.36 11.69
N ASP A 228 -0.84 22.87 12.89
CA ASP A 228 -0.12 24.01 13.47
C ASP A 228 1.33 23.68 13.87
N ALA A 229 1.71 22.40 13.85
CA ALA A 229 3.07 21.90 14.02
C ALA A 229 3.80 21.61 12.71
N SER A 230 3.22 21.96 11.57
CA SER A 230 3.79 21.76 10.22
C SER A 230 5.16 22.45 10.06
N LYS A 231 6.23 21.70 10.21
CA LYS A 231 7.61 22.20 10.05
C LYS A 231 7.88 22.65 8.62
N LEU A 232 7.51 21.83 7.63
CA LEU A 232 7.67 22.13 6.22
C LEU A 232 6.82 23.34 5.79
N GLY A 233 5.60 23.42 6.33
CA GLY A 233 4.72 24.56 6.10
C GLY A 233 5.34 25.89 6.52
N TYR A 234 5.87 25.98 7.74
CA TYR A 234 6.54 27.19 8.21
C TYR A 234 7.85 27.47 7.46
N TYR A 235 8.64 26.44 7.19
CA TYR A 235 9.92 26.58 6.50
C TYR A 235 9.73 27.16 5.08
N TYR A 236 8.93 26.52 4.22
CA TYR A 236 8.71 26.99 2.86
C TYR A 236 7.94 28.31 2.80
N LYS A 237 7.02 28.55 3.73
CA LYS A 237 6.38 29.87 3.86
C LYS A 237 7.40 30.97 4.18
N GLY A 238 8.35 30.67 5.09
CA GLY A 238 9.48 31.55 5.40
C GLY A 238 10.33 31.81 4.16
N LEU A 239 10.65 30.77 3.37
CA LEU A 239 11.41 30.92 2.13
C LEU A 239 10.67 31.75 1.06
N CYS A 240 9.34 31.61 0.94
CA CYS A 240 8.54 32.48 0.07
C CYS A 240 8.65 33.94 0.49
N PHE A 241 8.62 34.25 1.79
CA PHE A 241 8.80 35.61 2.28
C PHE A 241 10.22 36.14 2.05
N VAL A 242 11.24 35.27 2.16
CA VAL A 242 12.62 35.64 1.80
C VAL A 242 12.70 36.01 0.29
N ALA A 243 12.16 35.16 -0.58
CA ALA A 243 12.18 35.34 -2.02
C ALA A 243 11.41 36.59 -2.47
N THR A 244 10.35 36.96 -1.75
CA THR A 244 9.54 38.19 -2.03
C THR A 244 9.99 39.40 -1.22
N ASN A 245 11.15 39.33 -0.57
CA ASN A 245 11.75 40.43 0.22
C ASN A 245 10.88 40.91 1.40
N ARG A 246 10.11 40.05 2.00
CA ARG A 246 9.19 40.33 3.13
C ARG A 246 9.85 39.88 4.46
N LYS A 247 10.90 40.62 4.87
CA LYS A 247 11.77 40.24 5.98
C LYS A 247 11.04 40.06 7.32
N GLY A 248 10.05 40.93 7.61
CA GLY A 248 9.30 40.86 8.88
C GLY A 248 8.49 39.57 9.00
N GLU A 249 7.84 39.18 7.90
CA GLU A 249 7.06 37.93 7.84
C GLU A 249 7.99 36.70 7.87
N ALA A 250 9.13 36.73 7.17
CA ALA A 250 10.13 35.67 7.24
C ALA A 250 10.64 35.46 8.68
N MET A 251 10.92 36.57 9.42
CA MET A 251 11.28 36.50 10.84
C MET A 251 10.18 35.88 11.72
N SER A 252 8.91 36.18 11.43
CA SER A 252 7.79 35.54 12.14
C SER A 252 7.78 34.03 11.95
N MET A 253 8.03 33.53 10.73
CA MET A 253 8.14 32.08 10.44
C MET A 253 9.35 31.47 11.16
N TYR A 254 10.50 32.16 11.16
CA TYR A 254 11.67 31.71 11.92
C TYR A 254 11.37 31.47 13.39
N TYR A 255 10.68 32.39 14.09
CA TYR A 255 10.37 32.20 15.50
C TYR A 255 9.45 31.02 15.74
N LYS A 256 8.48 30.80 14.88
CA LYS A 256 7.61 29.62 14.95
C LYS A 256 8.38 28.33 14.70
N LEU A 257 9.20 28.32 13.66
CA LEU A 257 10.00 27.15 13.29
C LEU A 257 11.05 26.80 14.35
N LYS A 258 11.62 27.81 15.04
CA LYS A 258 12.58 27.60 16.12
C LYS A 258 12.02 26.80 17.30
N GLU A 259 10.71 26.87 17.54
CA GLU A 259 10.03 26.07 18.58
C GLU A 259 9.80 24.63 18.12
N LEU A 260 9.72 24.37 16.80
CA LEU A 260 9.37 23.09 16.18
C LEU A 260 10.59 22.31 15.66
N ASP A 261 11.53 23.03 15.06
CA ASP A 261 12.71 22.50 14.38
C ASP A 261 13.84 23.53 14.31
N GLY A 262 14.81 23.37 15.23
CA GLY A 262 15.92 24.29 15.38
C GLY A 262 16.86 24.34 14.17
N ASP A 263 17.03 23.22 13.46
CA ASP A 263 17.95 23.11 12.32
C ASP A 263 17.35 23.85 11.10
N SER A 264 16.11 23.59 10.75
CA SER A 264 15.40 24.31 9.69
C SER A 264 15.25 25.80 10.00
N ALA A 265 15.05 26.16 11.28
CA ALA A 265 15.04 27.57 11.70
C ALA A 265 16.40 28.24 11.47
N THR A 266 17.50 27.57 11.77
CA THR A 266 18.85 28.09 11.55
C THR A 266 19.09 28.34 10.06
N GLU A 267 18.71 27.39 9.19
CA GLU A 267 18.82 27.57 7.75
C GLU A 267 17.98 28.74 7.23
N LEU A 268 16.74 28.87 7.71
CA LEU A 268 15.88 30.00 7.33
C LEU A 268 16.50 31.35 7.80
N MET A 269 17.07 31.40 9.01
CA MET A 269 17.73 32.62 9.50
C MET A 269 18.93 33.02 8.63
N ASP A 270 19.71 32.06 8.16
CA ASP A 270 20.83 32.32 7.25
C ASP A 270 20.36 32.93 5.91
N LYS A 271 19.22 32.50 5.41
CA LYS A 271 18.58 33.11 4.21
C LYS A 271 18.08 34.55 4.52
N ILE A 272 17.45 34.75 5.69
CA ILE A 272 16.96 36.06 6.13
C ILE A 272 18.11 37.06 6.30
N ASN A 273 19.24 36.66 6.85
CA ASN A 273 20.41 37.52 7.03
C ASN A 273 21.06 37.95 5.72
N LYS A 274 20.85 37.21 4.64
CA LYS A 274 21.33 37.54 3.28
C LYS A 274 20.38 38.48 2.52
N MET A 275 19.18 38.77 3.06
CA MET A 275 18.26 39.73 2.46
C MET A 275 18.86 41.15 2.55
N LYS A 276 18.74 41.91 1.45
CA LYS A 276 19.25 43.29 1.34
C LYS A 276 18.27 44.28 1.95
#